data_6673c5b55cd8ba111127b618bfd1754e
#
_entry.id   6673c5b55cd8ba111127b618bfd1754e
#
_cell.length_a   1.000
_cell.length_b   1.000
_cell.length_c   1.000
_cell.angle_alpha   90.00
_cell.angle_beta   90.00
_cell.angle_gamma   90.00
#
_symmetry.space_group_name_H-M   'P 1'
#
loop_
_entity.id
_entity.type
_entity.pdbx_description
1 polymer ?
#
loop_
_entity_poly.entity_id
_entity_poly.type
_entity_poly.pdbx_seq_one_letter_code
_entity_poly.pdbx_strand_id
1 'polypeptide(L)'
;IGAVIFPRTLLVRTFLLLSLLLIVCIATWAALFAIAEREPRAQQLGQLTASVVNLTRAALLAANPDKRLVLLRDLAESEGVHLYPAEADDEITPLPDTFFFNVMKEASEAQLGPRTRFASEVNGQPGIWVSFSIDGDDDEYWLMLPGQHAYGLIPWHWLGWGSASLGLALLVAWLIVSRVTRPLRTLAHAARELGRGRHPEPVKLDGASELQQVAEAFNRMSDDLKQIA
;
A
#
# COMPACT_ATOMS: atom_id res chain seq x y z
N ILE A 1 20.39 1.05 27.69
CA ILE A 1 20.97 0.40 26.50
C ILE A 1 20.50 -1.03 26.59
N GLY A 2 19.40 -1.37 25.85
CA GLY A 2 18.68 -2.63 25.93
C GLY A 2 19.52 -3.78 25.38
N ALA A 3 19.75 -4.79 26.21
CA ALA A 3 20.28 -6.07 25.78
C ALA A 3 19.27 -6.69 24.79
N VAL A 4 19.62 -6.75 23.52
CA VAL A 4 18.89 -7.52 22.51
C VAL A 4 18.94 -8.98 22.97
N ILE A 5 17.83 -9.49 23.50
CA ILE A 5 17.67 -10.88 23.90
C ILE A 5 17.65 -11.70 22.61
N PHE A 6 18.83 -12.05 22.10
CA PHE A 6 18.93 -12.99 20.99
C PHE A 6 18.43 -14.36 21.47
N PRO A 7 17.39 -14.90 20.89
CA PRO A 7 16.87 -16.19 21.29
C PRO A 7 17.93 -17.27 21.10
N ARG A 8 18.17 -18.07 22.15
CA ARG A 8 19.21 -19.09 22.21
C ARG A 8 19.00 -20.28 21.26
N THR A 9 17.84 -20.39 20.64
CA THR A 9 17.54 -21.48 19.73
C THR A 9 17.78 -21.08 18.28
N LEU A 10 18.49 -21.91 17.53
CA LEU A 10 18.79 -21.71 16.13
C LEU A 10 17.52 -21.51 15.30
N LEU A 11 16.46 -22.24 15.62
CA LEU A 11 15.14 -22.13 15.00
C LEU A 11 14.57 -20.71 15.08
N VAL A 12 14.53 -20.13 16.28
CA VAL A 12 13.96 -18.79 16.48
C VAL A 12 14.84 -17.74 15.82
N ARG A 13 16.16 -17.91 15.84
CA ARG A 13 17.08 -16.98 15.18
C ARG A 13 16.91 -16.98 13.66
N THR A 14 16.86 -18.16 13.02
CA THR A 14 16.68 -18.25 11.57
C THR A 14 15.29 -17.79 11.15
N PHE A 15 14.25 -18.11 11.92
CA PHE A 15 12.90 -17.63 11.69
C PHE A 15 12.83 -16.09 11.77
N LEU A 16 13.41 -15.48 12.81
CA LEU A 16 13.43 -14.03 12.96
C LEU A 16 14.18 -13.33 11.83
N LEU A 17 15.33 -13.87 11.41
CA LEU A 17 16.11 -13.31 10.29
C LEU A 17 15.32 -13.38 8.98
N LEU A 18 14.69 -14.52 8.69
CA LEU A 18 13.84 -14.68 7.50
C LEU A 18 12.61 -13.75 7.55
N SER A 19 11.98 -13.66 8.72
CA SER A 19 10.83 -12.75 8.91
C SER A 19 11.22 -11.30 8.72
N LEU A 20 12.36 -10.89 9.28
CA LEU A 20 12.88 -9.53 9.10
C LEU A 20 13.19 -9.25 7.64
N LEU A 21 13.85 -10.18 6.95
CA LEU A 21 14.14 -10.05 5.52
C LEU A 21 12.85 -9.88 4.70
N LEU A 22 11.83 -10.72 4.95
CA LEU A 22 10.53 -10.62 4.28
C LEU A 22 9.84 -9.28 4.52
N ILE A 23 9.83 -8.82 5.79
CA ILE A 23 9.25 -7.52 6.14
C ILE A 23 9.96 -6.39 5.41
N VAL A 24 11.30 -6.40 5.39
CA VAL A 24 12.09 -5.38 4.69
C VAL A 24 11.82 -5.41 3.19
N CYS A 25 11.77 -6.59 2.57
CA CYS A 25 11.45 -6.72 1.15
C CYS A 25 10.04 -6.18 0.81
N ILE A 26 9.03 -6.54 1.61
CA ILE A 26 7.65 -6.08 1.40
C ILE A 26 7.56 -4.57 1.62
N ALA A 27 8.19 -4.04 2.68
CA ALA A 27 8.19 -2.61 2.96
C ALA A 27 8.89 -1.80 1.85
N THR A 28 10.03 -2.31 1.35
CA THR A 28 10.75 -1.68 0.24
C THR A 28 9.92 -1.67 -1.03
N TRP A 29 9.31 -2.81 -1.37
CA TRP A 29 8.43 -2.90 -2.53
C TRP A 29 7.23 -1.97 -2.42
N ALA A 30 6.57 -1.93 -1.26
CA ALA A 30 5.43 -1.04 -1.03
C ALA A 30 5.82 0.44 -1.13
N ALA A 31 7.01 0.81 -0.60
CA ALA A 31 7.52 2.17 -0.71
C ALA A 31 7.82 2.56 -2.17
N LEU A 32 8.49 1.70 -2.93
CA LEU A 32 8.77 1.92 -4.35
C LEU A 32 7.48 2.05 -5.17
N PHE A 33 6.52 1.18 -4.90
CA PHE A 33 5.22 1.21 -5.57
C PHE A 33 4.44 2.49 -5.25
N ALA A 34 4.42 2.90 -3.97
CA ALA A 34 3.76 4.14 -3.56
C ALA A 34 4.39 5.39 -4.21
N ILE A 35 5.71 5.37 -4.45
CA ILE A 35 6.40 6.46 -5.16
C ILE A 35 6.04 6.43 -6.65
N ALA A 36 6.08 5.25 -7.28
CA ALA A 36 5.83 5.08 -8.71
C ALA A 36 4.38 5.44 -9.11
N GLU A 37 3.40 5.23 -8.22
CA GLU A 37 1.99 5.55 -8.51
C GLU A 37 1.58 7.01 -8.28
N ARG A 38 2.43 7.84 -7.65
CA ARG A 38 2.06 9.23 -7.33
C ARG A 38 1.80 10.07 -8.57
N GLU A 39 2.66 9.99 -9.56
CA GLU A 39 2.55 10.77 -10.79
C GLU A 39 1.37 10.35 -11.67
N PRO A 40 1.17 9.06 -12.02
CA PRO A 40 0.03 8.62 -12.80
C PRO A 40 -1.32 8.97 -12.16
N ARG A 41 -1.43 8.86 -10.84
CA ARG A 41 -2.65 9.23 -10.11
C ARG A 41 -2.92 10.74 -10.18
N ALA A 42 -1.89 11.56 -10.03
CA ALA A 42 -2.04 13.01 -10.13
C ALA A 42 -2.46 13.43 -11.54
N GLN A 43 -1.86 12.83 -12.57
CA GLN A 43 -2.24 13.06 -13.97
C GLN A 43 -3.68 12.63 -14.26
N GLN A 44 -4.08 11.45 -13.80
CA GLN A 44 -5.47 10.96 -13.95
C GLN A 44 -6.47 11.90 -13.28
N LEU A 45 -6.18 12.35 -12.06
CA LEU A 45 -7.04 13.30 -11.35
C LEU A 45 -7.13 14.62 -12.11
N GLY A 46 -6.00 15.13 -12.63
CA GLY A 46 -5.99 16.34 -13.46
C GLY A 46 -6.83 16.20 -14.73
N GLN A 47 -6.73 15.09 -15.43
CA GLN A 47 -7.53 14.82 -16.62
C GLN A 47 -9.03 14.68 -16.30
N LEU A 48 -9.39 13.98 -15.22
CA LEU A 48 -10.77 13.89 -14.75
C LEU A 48 -11.31 15.26 -14.37
N THR A 49 -10.54 16.06 -13.66
CA THR A 49 -10.88 17.44 -13.31
C THR A 49 -11.20 18.26 -14.55
N ALA A 50 -10.31 18.23 -15.52
CA ALA A 50 -10.52 18.97 -16.78
C ALA A 50 -11.74 18.47 -17.55
N SER A 51 -11.98 17.15 -17.57
CA SER A 51 -13.15 16.56 -18.22
C SER A 51 -14.46 17.00 -17.56
N VAL A 52 -14.53 16.96 -16.23
CA VAL A 52 -15.73 17.40 -15.48
C VAL A 52 -15.97 18.89 -15.68
N VAL A 53 -14.94 19.73 -15.60
CA VAL A 53 -15.07 21.18 -15.86
C VAL A 53 -15.56 21.45 -17.28
N ASN A 54 -14.97 20.82 -18.29
CA ASN A 54 -15.36 21.01 -19.68
C ASN A 54 -16.80 20.52 -19.95
N LEU A 55 -17.21 19.40 -19.36
CA LEU A 55 -18.58 18.91 -19.47
C LEU A 55 -19.57 19.88 -18.81
N THR A 56 -19.23 20.37 -17.61
CA THR A 56 -20.04 21.35 -16.89
C THR A 56 -20.14 22.67 -17.69
N ARG A 57 -19.03 23.17 -18.23
CA ARG A 57 -19.00 24.33 -19.10
C ARG A 57 -19.90 24.14 -20.33
N ALA A 58 -19.81 22.99 -21.00
CA ALA A 58 -20.62 22.68 -22.16
C ALA A 58 -22.12 22.62 -21.81
N ALA A 59 -22.46 22.04 -20.67
CA ALA A 59 -23.86 21.99 -20.19
C ALA A 59 -24.41 23.40 -19.90
N LEU A 60 -23.62 24.27 -19.28
CA LEU A 60 -24.00 25.66 -18.99
C LEU A 60 -24.12 26.51 -20.25
N LEU A 61 -23.26 26.30 -21.25
CA LEU A 61 -23.36 26.95 -22.56
C LEU A 61 -24.62 26.55 -23.32
N ALA A 62 -25.00 25.27 -23.25
CA ALA A 62 -26.20 24.76 -23.87
C ALA A 62 -27.51 25.18 -23.17
N ALA A 63 -27.44 25.54 -21.89
CA ALA A 63 -28.55 25.98 -21.08
C ALA A 63 -28.94 27.44 -21.40
N ASN A 64 -30.25 27.74 -21.34
CA ASN A 64 -30.75 29.11 -21.46
C ASN A 64 -30.22 29.94 -20.26
N PRO A 65 -29.67 31.16 -20.44
CA PRO A 65 -29.11 31.98 -19.37
C PRO A 65 -30.04 32.09 -18.14
N ASP A 66 -31.33 32.28 -18.34
CA ASP A 66 -32.33 32.41 -17.27
C ASP A 66 -32.52 31.12 -16.44
N LYS A 67 -32.10 29.97 -16.97
CA LYS A 67 -32.26 28.65 -16.34
C LYS A 67 -30.95 28.09 -15.79
N ARG A 68 -29.82 28.79 -15.96
CA ARG A 68 -28.51 28.32 -15.50
C ARG A 68 -28.49 28.10 -14.00
N LEU A 69 -29.02 29.04 -13.22
CA LEU A 69 -29.09 28.90 -11.75
C LEU A 69 -29.91 27.69 -11.29
N VAL A 70 -31.00 27.39 -12.00
CA VAL A 70 -31.82 26.17 -11.69
C VAL A 70 -31.03 24.93 -12.02
N LEU A 71 -30.37 24.89 -13.17
CA LEU A 71 -29.54 23.75 -13.59
C LEU A 71 -28.37 23.51 -12.62
N LEU A 72 -27.72 24.59 -12.14
CA LEU A 72 -26.66 24.52 -11.14
C LEU A 72 -27.14 23.90 -9.84
N ARG A 73 -28.34 24.28 -9.39
CA ARG A 73 -28.95 23.70 -8.18
C ARG A 73 -29.30 22.22 -8.36
N ASP A 74 -29.88 21.85 -9.49
CA ASP A 74 -30.25 20.46 -9.81
C ASP A 74 -29.01 19.56 -9.89
N LEU A 75 -27.91 20.04 -10.47
CA LEU A 75 -26.63 19.33 -10.53
C LEU A 75 -26.01 19.17 -9.12
N ALA A 76 -26.11 20.19 -8.27
CA ALA A 76 -25.63 20.10 -6.90
C ALA A 76 -26.41 19.07 -6.08
N GLU A 77 -27.72 18.99 -6.25
CA GLU A 77 -28.60 18.09 -5.49
C GLU A 77 -28.52 16.63 -6.01
N SER A 78 -28.38 16.42 -7.32
CA SER A 78 -28.44 15.08 -7.93
C SER A 78 -27.10 14.38 -7.97
N GLU A 79 -26.02 15.10 -8.26
CA GLU A 79 -24.69 14.51 -8.52
C GLU A 79 -23.66 14.85 -7.43
N GLY A 80 -24.02 15.65 -6.42
CA GLY A 80 -23.10 16.10 -5.37
C GLY A 80 -21.97 17.00 -5.89
N VAL A 81 -22.17 17.61 -7.07
CA VAL A 81 -21.25 18.55 -7.69
C VAL A 81 -21.63 19.94 -7.20
N HIS A 82 -20.85 20.47 -6.25
CA HIS A 82 -21.08 21.82 -5.77
C HIS A 82 -20.46 22.84 -6.74
N LEU A 83 -21.29 23.69 -7.26
CA LEU A 83 -20.92 24.72 -8.21
C LEU A 83 -21.46 26.06 -7.74
N TYR A 84 -20.56 27.05 -7.57
CA TYR A 84 -20.89 28.38 -7.11
C TYR A 84 -20.32 29.44 -8.06
N PRO A 85 -21.01 30.57 -8.27
CA PRO A 85 -20.39 31.71 -8.90
C PRO A 85 -19.24 32.21 -8.01
N ALA A 86 -18.13 32.60 -8.62
CA ALA A 86 -16.99 33.16 -7.89
C ALA A 86 -17.29 34.62 -7.54
N GLU A 87 -17.21 34.97 -6.27
CA GLU A 87 -17.39 36.32 -5.78
C GLU A 87 -16.04 36.95 -5.37
N ALA A 88 -15.96 38.27 -5.39
CA ALA A 88 -14.71 38.98 -5.10
C ALA A 88 -14.31 38.87 -3.60
N ASP A 89 -15.25 38.58 -2.72
CA ASP A 89 -15.10 38.41 -1.29
C ASP A 89 -15.00 36.93 -0.83
N ASP A 90 -14.90 35.99 -1.78
CA ASP A 90 -14.69 34.58 -1.47
C ASP A 90 -13.41 34.36 -0.64
N GLU A 91 -13.55 33.66 0.47
CA GLU A 91 -12.44 33.23 1.31
C GLU A 91 -11.82 31.95 0.72
N ILE A 92 -10.61 32.08 0.15
CA ILE A 92 -9.96 31.02 -0.63
C ILE A 92 -8.68 30.58 0.04
N THR A 93 -8.60 29.27 0.37
CA THR A 93 -7.35 28.63 0.80
C THR A 93 -6.71 27.92 -0.38
N PRO A 94 -5.49 28.29 -0.81
CA PRO A 94 -4.83 27.66 -1.96
C PRO A 94 -4.51 26.19 -1.69
N LEU A 95 -4.39 25.38 -2.76
CA LEU A 95 -3.93 23.99 -2.64
C LEU A 95 -2.50 23.93 -2.09
N PRO A 96 -2.19 22.94 -1.23
CA PRO A 96 -0.84 22.74 -0.73
C PRO A 96 0.18 22.57 -1.87
N ASP A 97 1.36 23.16 -1.70
CA ASP A 97 2.46 23.01 -2.65
C ASP A 97 3.13 21.64 -2.47
N THR A 98 2.56 20.62 -3.08
CA THR A 98 3.07 19.25 -3.08
C THR A 98 3.24 18.75 -4.51
N PHE A 99 4.17 17.81 -4.70
CA PHE A 99 4.41 17.20 -6.01
C PHE A 99 3.10 16.70 -6.66
N PHE A 100 2.24 16.05 -5.88
CA PHE A 100 0.95 15.52 -6.36
C PHE A 100 0.04 16.61 -6.93
N PHE A 101 -0.16 17.69 -6.16
CA PHE A 101 -1.03 18.78 -6.61
C PHE A 101 -0.42 19.61 -7.74
N ASN A 102 0.91 19.71 -7.81
CA ASN A 102 1.57 20.39 -8.91
C ASN A 102 1.39 19.66 -10.23
N VAL A 103 1.58 18.33 -10.23
CA VAL A 103 1.32 17.50 -11.41
C VAL A 103 -0.16 17.51 -11.81
N MET A 104 -1.08 17.45 -10.84
CA MET A 104 -2.52 17.56 -11.09
C MET A 104 -2.89 18.91 -11.73
N LYS A 105 -2.36 20.02 -11.19
CA LYS A 105 -2.57 21.38 -11.75
C LYS A 105 -2.09 21.45 -13.18
N GLU A 106 -0.83 21.05 -13.43
CA GLU A 106 -0.24 21.07 -14.76
C GLU A 106 -1.08 20.27 -15.77
N ALA A 107 -1.51 19.06 -15.40
CA ALA A 107 -2.37 18.23 -16.24
C ALA A 107 -3.74 18.84 -16.51
N SER A 108 -4.30 19.58 -15.53
CA SER A 108 -5.59 20.27 -15.67
C SER A 108 -5.45 21.54 -16.50
N GLU A 109 -4.43 22.35 -16.22
CA GLU A 109 -4.16 23.63 -16.93
C GLU A 109 -3.88 23.43 -18.42
N ALA A 110 -3.26 22.31 -18.78
CA ALA A 110 -3.04 21.92 -20.18
C ALA A 110 -4.33 21.86 -21.00
N GLN A 111 -5.49 21.57 -20.36
CA GLN A 111 -6.79 21.47 -21.01
C GLN A 111 -7.71 22.65 -20.72
N LEU A 112 -7.62 23.24 -19.53
CA LEU A 112 -8.51 24.31 -19.07
C LEU A 112 -7.94 25.71 -19.34
N GLY A 113 -6.61 25.79 -19.52
CA GLY A 113 -5.88 27.05 -19.72
C GLY A 113 -5.27 27.60 -18.44
N PRO A 114 -4.31 28.56 -18.59
CA PRO A 114 -3.47 29.04 -17.48
C PRO A 114 -4.19 29.99 -16.50
N ARG A 115 -5.43 30.38 -16.80
CA ARG A 115 -6.24 31.24 -15.90
C ARG A 115 -7.01 30.46 -14.85
N THR A 116 -6.99 29.14 -14.92
CA THR A 116 -7.67 28.25 -13.96
C THR A 116 -7.03 28.39 -12.58
N ARG A 117 -7.84 28.68 -11.57
CA ARG A 117 -7.41 28.72 -10.16
C ARG A 117 -7.79 27.45 -9.44
N PHE A 118 -6.99 27.05 -8.45
CA PHE A 118 -7.23 25.88 -7.65
C PHE A 118 -7.20 26.23 -6.17
N ALA A 119 -8.12 25.65 -5.38
CA ALA A 119 -8.20 25.85 -3.95
C ALA A 119 -8.47 24.54 -3.21
N SER A 120 -8.00 24.47 -1.96
CA SER A 120 -8.30 23.37 -1.04
C SER A 120 -9.53 23.63 -0.20
N GLU A 121 -9.97 24.91 -0.13
CA GLU A 121 -11.13 25.34 0.61
C GLU A 121 -11.67 26.62 0.00
N VAL A 122 -12.98 26.72 -0.12
CA VAL A 122 -13.68 27.95 -0.55
C VAL A 122 -14.83 28.18 0.44
N ASN A 123 -14.89 29.35 1.05
CA ASN A 123 -15.93 29.76 2.00
C ASN A 123 -16.16 28.76 3.13
N GLY A 124 -15.05 28.21 3.71
CA GLY A 124 -15.12 27.21 4.82
C GLY A 124 -15.50 25.81 4.36
N GLN A 125 -15.65 25.54 3.05
CA GLN A 125 -15.94 24.21 2.53
C GLN A 125 -14.67 23.54 2.01
N PRO A 126 -14.16 22.51 2.69
CA PRO A 126 -12.97 21.80 2.28
C PRO A 126 -13.24 20.89 1.06
N GLY A 127 -12.36 20.94 0.07
CA GLY A 127 -12.48 20.14 -1.16
C GLY A 127 -11.41 20.53 -2.17
N ILE A 128 -11.37 19.87 -3.31
CA ILE A 128 -10.60 20.35 -4.44
C ILE A 128 -11.50 21.23 -5.29
N TRP A 129 -11.21 22.52 -5.25
CA TRP A 129 -11.97 23.52 -5.99
C TRP A 129 -11.19 23.96 -7.23
N VAL A 130 -11.89 24.09 -8.33
CA VAL A 130 -11.33 24.51 -9.62
C VAL A 130 -12.18 25.63 -10.19
N SER A 131 -11.54 26.73 -10.53
CA SER A 131 -12.25 27.83 -11.18
C SER A 131 -12.28 27.66 -12.69
N PHE A 132 -13.35 28.12 -13.31
CA PHE A 132 -13.47 28.22 -14.76
C PHE A 132 -14.39 29.35 -15.15
N SER A 133 -14.15 29.94 -16.31
CA SER A 133 -15.03 30.92 -16.93
C SER A 133 -15.77 30.34 -18.12
N ILE A 134 -16.93 30.91 -18.42
CA ILE A 134 -17.71 30.60 -19.61
C ILE A 134 -17.35 31.62 -20.68
N ASP A 135 -16.96 31.16 -21.88
CA ASP A 135 -16.61 32.07 -22.97
C ASP A 135 -17.76 33.05 -23.31
N GLY A 136 -17.48 34.35 -23.25
CA GLY A 136 -18.44 35.41 -23.51
C GLY A 136 -19.16 35.94 -22.27
N ASP A 137 -18.87 35.45 -21.09
CA ASP A 137 -19.35 35.96 -19.81
C ASP A 137 -18.12 36.30 -18.93
N ASP A 138 -18.14 37.42 -18.23
CA ASP A 138 -17.07 37.77 -17.26
C ASP A 138 -17.21 36.98 -15.94
N ASP A 139 -18.26 36.13 -15.84
CA ASP A 139 -18.54 35.38 -14.65
C ASP A 139 -17.62 34.16 -14.55
N GLU A 140 -16.91 34.08 -13.44
CA GLU A 140 -16.11 32.92 -13.04
C GLU A 140 -16.91 32.04 -12.08
N TYR A 141 -16.71 30.74 -12.15
CA TYR A 141 -17.42 29.73 -11.33
C TYR A 141 -16.43 28.83 -10.61
N TRP A 142 -16.72 28.51 -9.37
CA TRP A 142 -16.03 27.48 -8.60
C TRP A 142 -16.74 26.15 -8.69
N LEU A 143 -16.02 25.12 -9.12
CA LEU A 143 -16.46 23.74 -9.15
C LEU A 143 -15.73 22.95 -8.09
N MET A 144 -16.46 22.34 -7.15
CA MET A 144 -15.90 21.39 -6.18
C MET A 144 -15.93 19.98 -6.76
N LEU A 145 -14.76 19.37 -6.82
CA LEU A 145 -14.65 17.94 -7.09
C LEU A 145 -15.01 17.15 -5.84
N PRO A 146 -15.86 16.09 -5.93
CA PRO A 146 -16.20 15.27 -4.79
C PRO A 146 -14.93 14.70 -4.15
N GLY A 147 -14.60 15.21 -2.95
CA GLY A 147 -13.29 15.03 -2.29
C GLY A 147 -13.00 13.61 -1.79
N GLN A 148 -13.93 12.67 -1.90
CA GLN A 148 -13.72 11.30 -1.42
C GLN A 148 -12.58 10.56 -2.16
N HIS A 149 -12.22 10.99 -3.36
CA HIS A 149 -11.17 10.37 -4.17
C HIS A 149 -9.80 11.05 -4.05
N ALA A 150 -9.75 12.28 -3.52
CA ALA A 150 -8.53 13.09 -3.48
C ALA A 150 -7.67 12.86 -2.23
N TYR A 151 -8.27 12.49 -1.10
CA TYR A 151 -7.57 12.32 0.18
C TYR A 151 -7.40 10.87 0.62
N GLY A 152 -7.80 9.90 -0.19
CA GLY A 152 -7.66 8.48 0.09
C GLY A 152 -6.19 8.06 0.08
N LEU A 153 -5.49 8.28 1.20
CA LEU A 153 -4.06 8.04 1.35
C LEU A 153 -3.64 6.58 1.09
N ILE A 154 -4.47 5.60 1.36
CA ILE A 154 -4.25 4.19 1.01
C ILE A 154 -5.61 3.51 0.98
N PRO A 155 -6.01 2.89 -0.12
CA PRO A 155 -7.24 2.12 -0.15
C PRO A 155 -7.19 1.00 0.89
N TRP A 156 -8.17 0.91 1.78
CA TRP A 156 -8.24 -0.09 2.86
C TRP A 156 -8.06 -1.53 2.39
N HIS A 157 -8.48 -1.83 1.16
CA HIS A 157 -8.28 -3.15 0.57
C HIS A 157 -6.80 -3.50 0.36
N TRP A 158 -5.90 -2.53 0.14
CA TRP A 158 -4.45 -2.77 0.03
C TRP A 158 -3.83 -3.17 1.36
N LEU A 159 -4.29 -2.59 2.48
CA LEU A 159 -3.90 -3.01 3.81
C LEU A 159 -4.37 -4.44 4.10
N GLY A 160 -5.58 -4.79 3.66
CA GLY A 160 -6.12 -6.15 3.76
C GLY A 160 -5.27 -7.18 3.00
N TRP A 161 -5.01 -6.94 1.72
CA TRP A 161 -4.17 -7.82 0.90
C TRP A 161 -2.72 -7.86 1.36
N GLY A 162 -2.15 -6.72 1.77
CA GLY A 162 -0.79 -6.64 2.30
C GLY A 162 -0.62 -7.44 3.58
N SER A 163 -1.53 -7.32 4.53
CA SER A 163 -1.51 -8.06 5.79
C SER A 163 -1.73 -9.57 5.59
N ALA A 164 -2.64 -9.96 4.70
CA ALA A 164 -2.88 -11.36 4.35
C ALA A 164 -1.63 -12.00 3.69
N SER A 165 -1.01 -11.29 2.75
CA SER A 165 0.22 -11.73 2.08
C SER A 165 1.39 -11.88 3.08
N LEU A 166 1.57 -10.89 3.97
CA LEU A 166 2.58 -10.96 5.02
C LEU A 166 2.33 -12.14 5.98
N GLY A 167 1.08 -12.33 6.42
CA GLY A 167 0.69 -13.44 7.29
C GLY A 167 0.98 -14.80 6.65
N LEU A 168 0.64 -14.96 5.36
CA LEU A 168 0.94 -16.18 4.61
C LEU A 168 2.45 -16.41 4.48
N ALA A 169 3.21 -15.37 4.15
CA ALA A 169 4.67 -15.46 4.03
C ALA A 169 5.34 -15.87 5.35
N LEU A 170 4.90 -15.30 6.47
CA LEU A 170 5.39 -15.67 7.80
C LEU A 170 5.02 -17.11 8.18
N LEU A 171 3.82 -17.55 7.84
CA LEU A 171 3.38 -18.94 8.05
C LEU A 171 4.27 -19.91 7.27
N VAL A 172 4.51 -19.65 5.99
CA VAL A 172 5.37 -20.49 5.13
C VAL A 172 6.81 -20.49 5.67
N ALA A 173 7.36 -19.33 6.05
CA ALA A 173 8.68 -19.26 6.66
C ALA A 173 8.78 -20.10 7.94
N TRP A 174 7.78 -20.03 8.81
CA TRP A 174 7.70 -20.83 10.02
C TRP A 174 7.64 -22.33 9.72
N LEU A 175 6.83 -22.75 8.74
CA LEU A 175 6.74 -24.14 8.30
C LEU A 175 8.08 -24.65 7.77
N ILE A 176 8.75 -23.90 6.90
CA ILE A 176 10.06 -24.28 6.34
C ILE A 176 11.08 -24.43 7.46
N VAL A 177 11.23 -23.40 8.30
CA VAL A 177 12.21 -23.41 9.40
C VAL A 177 11.91 -24.56 10.37
N SER A 178 10.64 -24.82 10.71
CA SER A 178 10.27 -25.91 11.61
C SER A 178 10.57 -27.27 11.00
N ARG A 179 10.33 -27.46 9.70
CA ARG A 179 10.62 -28.73 8.98
C ARG A 179 12.10 -29.05 8.89
N VAL A 180 12.98 -28.05 8.85
CA VAL A 180 14.44 -28.23 8.76
C VAL A 180 15.09 -28.27 10.16
N THR A 181 14.72 -27.37 11.04
CA THR A 181 15.44 -27.19 12.31
C THR A 181 15.06 -28.22 13.37
N ARG A 182 13.81 -28.72 13.40
CA ARG A 182 13.40 -29.75 14.36
C ARG A 182 14.19 -31.04 14.18
N PRO A 183 14.26 -31.66 12.98
CA PRO A 183 15.00 -32.91 12.78
C PRO A 183 16.48 -32.76 13.07
N LEU A 184 17.13 -31.65 12.71
CA LEU A 184 18.54 -31.39 13.04
C LEU A 184 18.79 -31.33 14.55
N ARG A 185 17.84 -30.83 15.34
CA ARG A 185 17.91 -30.79 16.80
C ARG A 185 17.82 -32.19 17.41
N THR A 186 16.97 -33.04 16.84
CA THR A 186 16.84 -34.46 17.26
C THR A 186 18.14 -35.22 17.00
N LEU A 187 18.73 -35.07 15.80
CA LEU A 187 20.04 -35.67 15.48
C LEU A 187 21.15 -35.16 16.39
N ALA A 188 21.20 -33.87 16.65
CA ALA A 188 22.21 -33.29 17.54
C ALA A 188 22.05 -33.76 18.99
N HIS A 189 20.83 -34.09 19.43
CA HIS A 189 20.59 -34.67 20.75
C HIS A 189 21.06 -36.11 20.80
N ALA A 190 20.67 -36.94 19.84
CA ALA A 190 21.10 -38.33 19.73
C ALA A 190 22.64 -38.44 19.64
N ALA A 191 23.29 -37.58 18.85
CA ALA A 191 24.74 -37.56 18.75
C ALA A 191 25.45 -37.23 20.11
N ARG A 192 24.87 -36.33 20.90
CA ARG A 192 25.40 -36.02 22.24
C ARG A 192 25.21 -37.18 23.22
N GLU A 193 24.11 -37.89 23.15
CA GLU A 193 23.86 -39.09 23.98
C GLU A 193 24.87 -40.20 23.63
N LEU A 194 25.09 -40.46 22.34
CA LEU A 194 26.08 -41.41 21.85
C LEU A 194 27.50 -41.05 22.31
N GLY A 195 27.89 -39.77 22.23
CA GLY A 195 29.19 -39.26 22.71
C GLY A 195 29.40 -39.38 24.23
N ARG A 196 28.32 -39.59 25.02
CA ARG A 196 28.36 -39.86 26.46
C ARG A 196 28.38 -41.34 26.78
N GLY A 197 28.53 -42.20 25.79
CA GLY A 197 28.47 -43.65 25.96
C GLY A 197 27.10 -44.20 26.18
N ARG A 198 26.05 -43.47 25.92
CA ARG A 198 24.67 -43.92 25.94
C ARG A 198 24.26 -44.35 24.56
N HIS A 199 23.42 -45.37 24.47
CA HIS A 199 22.90 -45.83 23.18
C HIS A 199 21.50 -45.19 22.96
N PRO A 200 21.41 -44.13 22.13
CA PRO A 200 20.13 -43.53 21.82
C PRO A 200 19.26 -44.47 20.99
N GLU A 201 17.95 -44.27 21.06
CA GLU A 201 17.02 -44.97 20.17
C GLU A 201 17.28 -44.55 18.70
N PRO A 202 17.02 -45.42 17.72
CA PRO A 202 17.16 -45.12 16.32
C PRO A 202 16.39 -43.86 15.93
N VAL A 203 17.08 -42.90 15.35
CA VAL A 203 16.47 -41.62 14.94
C VAL A 203 15.69 -41.84 13.65
N LYS A 204 14.36 -41.72 13.74
CA LYS A 204 13.48 -41.68 12.57
C LYS A 204 13.17 -40.25 12.26
N LEU A 205 13.51 -39.82 11.03
CA LEU A 205 13.22 -38.48 10.53
C LEU A 205 12.24 -38.58 9.37
N ASP A 206 11.10 -37.90 9.52
CA ASP A 206 10.16 -37.66 8.45
C ASP A 206 10.50 -36.30 7.82
N GLY A 207 10.77 -36.26 6.52
CA GLY A 207 11.08 -35.02 5.85
C GLY A 207 11.93 -35.18 4.59
N ALA A 208 12.81 -34.19 4.34
CA ALA A 208 13.66 -34.19 3.16
C ALA A 208 14.57 -35.41 3.07
N SER A 209 14.78 -35.94 1.86
CA SER A 209 15.59 -37.14 1.59
C SER A 209 17.00 -37.02 2.15
N GLU A 210 17.59 -35.84 2.13
CA GLU A 210 18.92 -35.56 2.66
C GLU A 210 18.98 -35.74 4.18
N LEU A 211 17.93 -35.36 4.88
CA LEU A 211 17.84 -35.55 6.34
C LEU A 211 17.64 -37.03 6.72
N GLN A 212 16.88 -37.77 5.92
CA GLN A 212 16.72 -39.20 6.07
C GLN A 212 18.04 -39.94 5.87
N GLN A 213 18.82 -39.62 4.83
CA GLN A 213 20.14 -40.20 4.60
C GLN A 213 21.10 -39.96 5.76
N VAL A 214 21.11 -38.71 6.32
CA VAL A 214 21.94 -38.40 7.49
C VAL A 214 21.50 -39.21 8.72
N ALA A 215 20.20 -39.36 8.95
CA ALA A 215 19.69 -40.17 10.05
C ALA A 215 20.03 -41.65 9.90
N GLU A 216 19.93 -42.21 8.71
CA GLU A 216 20.32 -43.59 8.43
C GLU A 216 21.84 -43.81 8.63
N ALA A 217 22.68 -42.89 8.14
CA ALA A 217 24.12 -42.95 8.36
C ALA A 217 24.46 -42.91 9.87
N PHE A 218 23.77 -42.03 10.61
CA PHE A 218 23.94 -41.91 12.06
C PHE A 218 23.51 -43.21 12.78
N ASN A 219 22.37 -43.79 12.42
CA ASN A 219 21.88 -45.01 13.02
C ASN A 219 22.83 -46.19 12.77
N ARG A 220 23.34 -46.35 11.52
CA ARG A 220 24.37 -47.38 11.20
C ARG A 220 25.62 -47.19 12.07
N MET A 221 26.18 -45.96 12.14
CA MET A 221 27.33 -45.69 12.99
C MET A 221 27.05 -46.03 14.48
N SER A 222 25.87 -45.73 14.97
CA SER A 222 25.47 -46.03 16.36
C SER A 222 25.39 -47.54 16.62
N ASP A 223 24.90 -48.31 15.63
CA ASP A 223 24.82 -49.79 15.74
C ASP A 223 26.19 -50.44 15.62
N ASP A 224 27.07 -49.97 14.76
CA ASP A 224 28.46 -50.45 14.69
C ASP A 224 29.22 -50.22 15.99
N LEU A 225 29.04 -49.07 16.65
CA LEU A 225 29.65 -48.82 17.97
C LEU A 225 29.09 -49.72 19.08
N LYS A 226 27.82 -50.17 19.02
CA LYS A 226 27.26 -51.14 19.95
C LYS A 226 27.88 -52.52 19.82
N GLN A 227 28.34 -52.89 18.62
CA GLN A 227 28.94 -54.21 18.38
C GLN A 227 30.42 -54.29 18.84
N ILE A 228 31.06 -53.16 19.01
CA ILE A 228 32.49 -53.04 19.38
C ILE A 228 32.66 -52.88 20.89
N ALA A 229 31.63 -52.43 21.60
CA ALA A 229 31.66 -52.18 23.04
C ALA A 229 31.20 -53.40 23.84
#